data_2aaa69c3cd898037e21a6f7654fb91a6
#
_entry.id   2aaa69c3cd898037e21a6f7654fb91a6
#
_cell.length_a   1.000
_cell.length_b   1.000
_cell.length_c   1.000
_cell.angle_alpha   90.00
_cell.angle_beta   90.00
_cell.angle_gamma   90.00
#
_symmetry.space_group_name_H-M   'P 1'
#
loop_
_entity.id
_entity.type
_entity.pdbx_description
1 polymer ?
#
loop_
_entity_poly.entity_id
_entity_poly.type
_entity_poly.pdbx_seq_one_letter_code
_entity_poly.pdbx_strand_id
1 'polypeptide(L)'
;MKIKPVTTISTDRNRYCGPAVISAVTGMNSGEAARLIRSVSGQRAVRGTYTTHVRRAMTLCGIQSIYRRCTPKITLAAWLRESKGLRTTGRVFLVVAGHHFQLIEGRRYVCGRTRDIVSIKDKQVKRRARVEEVYELVADGKITIPDQARKPKQPANQHRSYIDKMKRKYGFTVQYERWNQTYWVEMPRHAEDLAWDTGHHLRDEHGCYSQGEIADRFEAMAEFMEEYCMEDA
;
A
#
# COMPACT_ATOMS: atom_id res chain seq x y z
N MET A 1 4.05 -24.48 -3.91
CA MET A 1 4.36 -23.10 -3.43
C MET A 1 5.07 -23.20 -2.09
N LYS A 2 5.92 -22.24 -1.73
CA LYS A 2 6.64 -22.22 -0.41
C LYS A 2 6.51 -20.84 0.23
N ILE A 3 6.40 -20.80 1.56
CA ILE A 3 6.44 -19.54 2.31
C ILE A 3 7.87 -18.99 2.40
N LYS A 4 7.98 -17.68 2.39
CA LYS A 4 9.22 -16.90 2.49
C LYS A 4 9.16 -15.99 3.72
N PRO A 5 10.28 -15.49 4.23
CA PRO A 5 10.27 -14.39 5.18
C PRO A 5 9.55 -13.17 4.60
N VAL A 6 8.95 -12.36 5.46
CA VAL A 6 8.32 -11.10 5.04
C VAL A 6 9.40 -10.09 4.68
N THR A 7 9.42 -9.65 3.44
CA THR A 7 10.32 -8.58 3.00
C THR A 7 9.74 -7.25 3.46
N THR A 8 10.29 -6.66 4.52
CA THR A 8 9.84 -5.37 5.05
C THR A 8 10.52 -4.22 4.32
N ILE A 9 9.80 -3.11 4.15
CA ILE A 9 10.44 -1.83 3.88
C ILE A 9 10.97 -1.31 5.21
N SER A 10 12.09 -0.59 5.20
CA SER A 10 12.83 -0.06 6.36
C SER A 10 12.03 0.81 7.34
N THR A 11 10.78 1.12 7.05
CA THR A 11 9.91 1.90 7.94
C THR A 11 9.07 0.97 8.81
N ASP A 12 9.16 1.10 10.12
CA ASP A 12 8.38 0.38 11.16
C ASP A 12 6.84 0.43 11.00
N ARG A 13 6.34 1.19 10.05
CA ARG A 13 4.90 1.45 9.84
C ARG A 13 4.13 0.31 9.20
N ASN A 14 4.77 -0.72 8.64
CA ASN A 14 4.10 -1.81 7.90
C ASN A 14 3.94 -3.09 8.73
N ARG A 15 3.36 -2.98 9.93
CA ARG A 15 3.12 -4.10 10.85
C ARG A 15 1.81 -4.87 10.58
N TYR A 16 1.12 -4.56 9.47
CA TYR A 16 -0.19 -5.16 9.19
C TYR A 16 -0.06 -6.58 8.67
N CYS A 17 -0.90 -7.49 9.19
CA CYS A 17 -0.87 -8.90 8.86
C CYS A 17 -1.28 -9.20 7.40
N GLY A 18 -2.19 -8.43 6.80
CA GLY A 18 -2.59 -8.61 5.41
C GLY A 18 -1.43 -8.44 4.41
N PRO A 19 -0.75 -7.29 4.38
CA PRO A 19 0.45 -7.12 3.56
C PRO A 19 1.56 -8.14 3.83
N ALA A 20 1.74 -8.54 5.10
CA ALA A 20 2.77 -9.49 5.48
C ALA A 20 2.55 -10.88 4.85
N VAL A 21 1.32 -11.41 4.89
CA VAL A 21 1.04 -12.73 4.31
C VAL A 21 1.12 -12.71 2.78
N ILE A 22 0.75 -11.62 2.12
CA ILE A 22 0.94 -11.47 0.67
C ILE A 22 2.44 -11.43 0.34
N SER A 23 3.23 -10.63 1.07
CA SER A 23 4.69 -10.59 0.93
C SER A 23 5.31 -11.98 1.06
N ALA A 24 4.90 -12.74 2.06
CA ALA A 24 5.48 -14.05 2.36
C ALA A 24 5.14 -15.15 1.32
N VAL A 25 4.08 -15.02 0.54
CA VAL A 25 3.77 -15.99 -0.53
C VAL A 25 4.29 -15.55 -1.90
N THR A 26 4.35 -14.25 -2.15
CA THR A 26 4.74 -13.70 -3.46
C THR A 26 6.22 -13.34 -3.54
N GLY A 27 6.81 -12.94 -2.40
CA GLY A 27 8.18 -12.39 -2.32
C GLY A 27 8.26 -10.89 -2.60
N MET A 28 7.13 -10.21 -2.90
CA MET A 28 7.11 -8.75 -2.98
C MET A 28 7.34 -8.14 -1.59
N ASN A 29 7.82 -6.89 -1.53
CA ASN A 29 7.96 -6.23 -0.23
C ASN A 29 6.59 -5.82 0.35
N SER A 30 6.53 -5.58 1.66
CA SER A 30 5.28 -5.28 2.37
C SER A 30 4.60 -3.99 1.89
N GLY A 31 5.36 -3.05 1.32
CA GLY A 31 4.80 -1.83 0.72
C GLY A 31 4.11 -2.08 -0.62
N GLU A 32 4.67 -2.97 -1.44
CA GLU A 32 4.05 -3.44 -2.67
C GLU A 32 2.76 -4.20 -2.36
N ALA A 33 2.81 -5.11 -1.38
CA ALA A 33 1.65 -5.83 -0.89
C ALA A 33 0.54 -4.88 -0.35
N ALA A 34 0.92 -3.83 0.38
CA ALA A 34 -0.01 -2.82 0.87
C ALA A 34 -0.64 -2.00 -0.27
N ARG A 35 0.13 -1.64 -1.32
CA ARG A 35 -0.42 -0.99 -2.52
C ARG A 35 -1.43 -1.89 -3.23
N LEU A 36 -1.10 -3.16 -3.39
CA LEU A 36 -1.99 -4.13 -4.01
C LEU A 36 -3.30 -4.29 -3.22
N ILE A 37 -3.25 -4.35 -1.88
CA ILE A 37 -4.46 -4.36 -1.05
C ILE A 37 -5.27 -3.08 -1.26
N ARG A 38 -4.65 -1.91 -1.31
CA ARG A 38 -5.35 -0.66 -1.57
C ARG A 38 -6.04 -0.65 -2.94
N SER A 39 -5.39 -1.15 -3.98
CA SER A 39 -5.99 -1.19 -5.32
C SER A 39 -7.23 -2.09 -5.38
N VAL A 40 -7.29 -3.17 -4.59
CA VAL A 40 -8.47 -4.06 -4.56
C VAL A 40 -9.54 -3.64 -3.55
N SER A 41 -9.17 -2.87 -2.52
CA SER A 41 -10.11 -2.42 -1.48
C SER A 41 -10.67 -1.03 -1.72
N GLY A 42 -10.05 -0.23 -2.59
CA GLY A 42 -10.37 1.19 -2.78
C GLY A 42 -9.97 2.09 -1.60
N GLN A 43 -9.28 1.55 -0.58
CA GLN A 43 -8.91 2.30 0.62
C GLN A 43 -7.62 3.10 0.40
N ARG A 44 -7.57 4.35 0.88
CA ARG A 44 -6.36 5.18 0.85
C ARG A 44 -5.24 4.63 1.74
N ALA A 45 -5.57 3.97 2.85
CA ALA A 45 -4.62 3.41 3.81
C ALA A 45 -5.07 2.03 4.29
N VAL A 46 -4.11 1.11 4.50
CA VAL A 46 -4.38 -0.20 5.11
C VAL A 46 -4.36 -0.01 6.63
N ARG A 47 -5.53 0.20 7.24
CA ARG A 47 -5.70 0.24 8.70
C ARG A 47 -6.24 -1.07 9.27
N GLY A 48 -6.94 -1.82 8.46
CA GLY A 48 -7.43 -3.18 8.68
C GLY A 48 -7.68 -3.81 7.33
N THR A 49 -7.69 -5.13 7.26
CA THR A 49 -7.83 -5.83 5.98
C THR A 49 -8.83 -6.97 6.14
N TYR A 50 -9.84 -7.00 5.28
CA TYR A 50 -10.76 -8.12 5.21
C TYR A 50 -10.13 -9.29 4.46
N THR A 51 -10.51 -10.51 4.82
CA THR A 51 -10.05 -11.74 4.15
C THR A 51 -10.30 -11.71 2.64
N THR A 52 -11.43 -11.15 2.22
CA THR A 52 -11.77 -10.98 0.80
C THR A 52 -10.76 -10.12 0.05
N HIS A 53 -10.26 -9.05 0.65
CA HIS A 53 -9.24 -8.19 0.02
C HIS A 53 -7.89 -8.90 -0.10
N VAL A 54 -7.48 -9.63 0.96
CA VAL A 54 -6.24 -10.42 0.92
C VAL A 54 -6.31 -11.49 -0.16
N ARG A 55 -7.41 -12.24 -0.23
CA ARG A 55 -7.62 -13.28 -1.24
C ARG A 55 -7.64 -12.70 -2.65
N ARG A 56 -8.37 -11.60 -2.89
CA ARG A 56 -8.42 -10.93 -4.19
C ARG A 56 -7.05 -10.43 -4.62
N ALA A 57 -6.27 -9.87 -3.70
CA ALA A 57 -4.91 -9.46 -3.96
C ALA A 57 -4.00 -10.65 -4.32
N MET A 58 -4.15 -11.79 -3.64
CA MET A 58 -3.43 -13.03 -4.00
C MET A 58 -3.84 -13.57 -5.36
N THR A 59 -5.13 -13.53 -5.72
CA THR A 59 -5.62 -13.94 -7.04
C THR A 59 -4.98 -13.12 -8.16
N LEU A 60 -4.81 -11.80 -7.98
CA LEU A 60 -4.10 -10.96 -8.95
C LEU A 60 -2.62 -11.36 -9.12
N CYS A 61 -2.06 -12.05 -8.13
CA CYS A 61 -0.70 -12.62 -8.21
C CYS A 61 -0.65 -14.03 -8.80
N GLY A 62 -1.76 -14.61 -9.25
CA GLY A 62 -1.86 -15.98 -9.73
C GLY A 62 -1.93 -17.01 -8.60
N ILE A 63 -2.42 -16.62 -7.41
CA ILE A 63 -2.59 -17.51 -6.26
C ILE A 63 -4.08 -17.67 -5.95
N GLN A 64 -4.61 -18.85 -6.21
CA GLN A 64 -5.95 -19.26 -5.86
C GLN A 64 -6.05 -19.59 -4.36
N SER A 65 -7.19 -19.31 -3.75
CA SER A 65 -7.46 -19.61 -2.34
C SER A 65 -8.70 -20.49 -2.21
N ILE A 66 -8.49 -21.75 -1.85
CA ILE A 66 -9.54 -22.77 -1.71
C ILE A 66 -9.95 -22.83 -0.24
N TYR A 67 -11.20 -22.52 0.06
CA TYR A 67 -11.72 -22.62 1.43
C TYR A 67 -11.64 -24.05 1.95
N ARG A 68 -11.17 -24.20 3.19
CA ARG A 68 -11.11 -25.48 3.90
C ARG A 68 -11.97 -25.40 5.16
N ARG A 69 -12.99 -26.23 5.22
CA ARG A 69 -13.84 -26.32 6.41
C ARG A 69 -13.00 -26.72 7.62
N CYS A 70 -13.23 -26.08 8.74
CA CYS A 70 -12.63 -26.43 10.02
C CYS A 70 -13.72 -26.50 11.10
N THR A 71 -13.45 -27.20 12.20
CA THR A 71 -14.34 -27.28 13.34
C THR A 71 -14.63 -25.87 13.89
N PRO A 72 -15.90 -25.49 14.09
CA PRO A 72 -16.24 -24.16 14.62
C PRO A 72 -15.55 -23.89 15.96
N LYS A 73 -15.07 -22.66 16.14
CA LYS A 73 -14.40 -22.18 17.38
C LYS A 73 -13.16 -22.99 17.80
N ILE A 74 -12.59 -23.81 16.92
CA ILE A 74 -11.36 -24.55 17.20
C ILE A 74 -10.21 -23.60 17.50
N THR A 75 -9.31 -23.98 18.41
CA THR A 75 -8.07 -23.20 18.63
C THR A 75 -7.05 -23.54 17.55
N LEU A 76 -6.13 -22.58 17.29
CA LEU A 76 -5.02 -22.83 16.36
C LEU A 76 -4.22 -24.07 16.74
N ALA A 77 -3.99 -24.31 18.06
CA ALA A 77 -3.30 -25.52 18.53
C ALA A 77 -4.04 -26.81 18.17
N ALA A 78 -5.36 -26.85 18.31
CA ALA A 78 -6.18 -28.01 17.95
C ALA A 78 -6.22 -28.20 16.43
N TRP A 79 -6.44 -27.13 15.67
CA TRP A 79 -6.41 -27.17 14.21
C TRP A 79 -5.04 -27.66 13.69
N LEU A 80 -3.94 -27.23 14.30
CA LEU A 80 -2.60 -27.72 13.96
C LEU A 80 -2.41 -29.22 14.22
N ARG A 81 -3.11 -29.81 15.18
CA ARG A 81 -3.11 -31.27 15.41
C ARG A 81 -3.94 -32.00 14.38
N GLU A 82 -5.18 -31.56 14.18
CA GLU A 82 -6.13 -32.18 13.24
C GLU A 82 -5.64 -32.12 11.79
N SER A 83 -5.04 -31.00 11.40
CA SER A 83 -4.54 -30.80 10.03
C SER A 83 -3.14 -31.37 9.76
N LYS A 84 -2.56 -32.15 10.68
CA LYS A 84 -1.17 -32.68 10.55
C LYS A 84 -0.97 -33.44 9.23
N GLY A 85 -1.91 -34.26 8.83
CA GLY A 85 -1.84 -35.05 7.58
C GLY A 85 -2.01 -34.18 6.31
N LEU A 86 -2.71 -33.05 6.42
CA LEU A 86 -2.95 -32.14 5.29
C LEU A 86 -1.78 -31.16 5.09
N ARG A 87 -1.09 -30.80 6.17
CA ARG A 87 -0.01 -29.81 6.16
C ARG A 87 1.32 -30.46 5.80
N THR A 88 1.48 -30.83 4.55
CA THR A 88 2.74 -31.35 4.00
C THR A 88 3.60 -30.22 3.42
N THR A 89 4.86 -30.54 3.14
CA THR A 89 5.76 -29.60 2.45
C THR A 89 5.18 -29.20 1.10
N GLY A 90 5.19 -27.91 0.79
CA GLY A 90 4.65 -27.37 -0.47
C GLY A 90 3.16 -27.02 -0.44
N ARG A 91 2.41 -27.45 0.58
CA ARG A 91 1.01 -27.03 0.81
C ARG A 91 0.99 -25.85 1.80
N VAL A 92 0.55 -24.72 1.33
CA VAL A 92 0.49 -23.46 2.12
C VAL A 92 -0.95 -23.16 2.49
N PHE A 93 -1.18 -22.83 3.75
CA PHE A 93 -2.47 -22.46 4.28
C PHE A 93 -2.45 -21.01 4.78
N LEU A 94 -3.39 -20.20 4.31
CA LEU A 94 -3.75 -18.94 4.92
C LEU A 94 -4.76 -19.23 6.04
N VAL A 95 -4.37 -18.95 7.27
CA VAL A 95 -5.21 -19.16 8.45
C VAL A 95 -5.53 -17.82 9.07
N VAL A 96 -6.81 -17.54 9.28
CA VAL A 96 -7.28 -16.40 10.07
C VAL A 96 -7.57 -16.92 11.47
N ALA A 97 -6.84 -16.44 12.46
CA ALA A 97 -7.07 -16.83 13.85
C ALA A 97 -6.84 -15.64 14.80
N GLY A 98 -7.85 -15.34 15.61
CA GLY A 98 -7.86 -14.18 16.50
C GLY A 98 -7.69 -12.87 15.73
N HIS A 99 -8.43 -12.71 14.64
CA HIS A 99 -8.43 -11.57 13.72
C HIS A 99 -7.04 -11.27 13.11
N HIS A 100 -6.22 -12.30 12.96
CA HIS A 100 -4.86 -12.17 12.47
C HIS A 100 -4.57 -13.16 11.32
N PHE A 101 -4.04 -12.64 10.21
CA PHE A 101 -3.61 -13.46 9.07
C PHE A 101 -2.26 -14.07 9.33
N GLN A 102 -2.13 -15.35 9.03
CA GLN A 102 -0.91 -16.12 9.19
C GLN A 102 -0.80 -17.20 8.11
N LEU A 103 0.40 -17.55 7.75
CA LEU A 103 0.69 -18.61 6.78
C LEU A 103 1.36 -19.79 7.46
N ILE A 104 0.94 -20.98 7.06
CA ILE A 104 1.45 -22.24 7.60
C ILE A 104 1.76 -23.19 6.45
N GLU A 105 2.99 -23.74 6.46
CA GLU A 105 3.45 -24.77 5.56
C GLU A 105 4.15 -25.87 6.38
N GLY A 106 3.57 -27.04 6.46
CA GLY A 106 4.11 -28.12 7.29
C GLY A 106 4.26 -27.70 8.76
N ARG A 107 5.51 -27.56 9.22
CA ARG A 107 5.88 -27.05 10.56
C ARG A 107 6.36 -25.61 10.56
N ARG A 108 6.35 -24.94 9.41
CA ARG A 108 6.80 -23.56 9.22
C ARG A 108 5.62 -22.60 9.38
N TYR A 109 5.88 -21.47 9.97
CA TYR A 109 4.90 -20.43 10.26
C TYR A 109 5.50 -19.06 9.96
N VAL A 110 4.70 -18.16 9.40
CA VAL A 110 5.06 -16.77 9.23
C VAL A 110 3.82 -15.87 9.33
N CYS A 111 3.98 -14.69 9.91
CA CYS A 111 2.96 -13.64 9.95
C CYS A 111 3.61 -12.26 10.08
N GLY A 112 2.81 -11.20 10.13
CA GLY A 112 3.30 -9.84 10.30
C GLY A 112 4.06 -9.57 11.62
N ARG A 113 3.89 -10.41 12.64
CA ARG A 113 4.59 -10.29 13.91
C ARG A 113 5.95 -11.00 13.92
N THR A 114 5.98 -12.25 13.42
CA THR A 114 7.23 -13.01 13.38
C THR A 114 8.16 -12.48 12.30
N ARG A 115 7.62 -12.00 11.18
CA ARG A 115 8.32 -11.56 9.97
C ARG A 115 9.18 -12.67 9.35
N ASP A 116 9.92 -13.40 10.18
CA ASP A 116 10.70 -14.55 9.78
C ASP A 116 9.88 -15.84 9.85
N ILE A 117 10.40 -16.86 9.17
CA ILE A 117 9.83 -18.19 9.25
C ILE A 117 10.26 -18.83 10.56
N VAL A 118 9.27 -19.10 11.39
CA VAL A 118 9.48 -19.77 12.68
C VAL A 118 8.78 -21.13 12.73
N SER A 119 9.07 -21.95 13.71
CA SER A 119 8.32 -23.18 13.96
C SER A 119 6.90 -22.88 14.46
N ILE A 120 5.91 -23.71 14.07
CA ILE A 120 4.56 -23.67 14.66
C ILE A 120 4.53 -23.85 16.19
N LYS A 121 5.66 -24.27 16.78
CA LYS A 121 5.84 -24.42 18.25
C LYS A 121 6.47 -23.18 18.89
N ASP A 122 6.91 -22.21 18.09
CA ASP A 122 7.53 -20.98 18.58
C ASP A 122 6.60 -20.22 19.54
N LYS A 123 7.20 -19.57 20.53
CA LYS A 123 6.48 -18.81 21.57
C LYS A 123 5.68 -17.62 21.01
N GLN A 124 6.08 -17.10 19.86
CA GLN A 124 5.39 -15.99 19.17
C GLN A 124 4.09 -16.45 18.51
N VAL A 125 3.89 -17.75 18.28
CA VAL A 125 2.67 -18.30 17.67
C VAL A 125 1.55 -18.32 18.70
N LYS A 126 0.48 -17.55 18.48
CA LYS A 126 -0.68 -17.46 19.37
C LYS A 126 -1.56 -18.71 19.26
N ARG A 127 -1.11 -19.83 19.77
CA ARG A 127 -1.75 -21.15 19.63
C ARG A 127 -3.15 -21.25 20.25
N ARG A 128 -3.49 -20.36 21.20
CA ARG A 128 -4.83 -20.30 21.84
C ARG A 128 -5.85 -19.48 21.03
N ALA A 129 -5.42 -18.75 20.00
CA ALA A 129 -6.31 -17.98 19.15
C ALA A 129 -7.34 -18.90 18.49
N ARG A 130 -8.59 -18.46 18.38
CA ARG A 130 -9.66 -19.17 17.68
C ARG A 130 -9.45 -19.05 16.19
N VAL A 131 -9.56 -20.17 15.47
CA VAL A 131 -9.53 -20.20 14.01
C VAL A 131 -10.88 -19.77 13.49
N GLU A 132 -10.88 -18.80 12.61
CA GLU A 132 -12.07 -18.21 11.99
C GLU A 132 -12.23 -18.75 10.57
N GLU A 133 -11.13 -18.72 9.79
CA GLU A 133 -11.13 -19.13 8.40
C GLU A 133 -9.82 -19.84 8.05
N VAL A 134 -9.91 -20.79 7.14
CA VAL A 134 -8.76 -21.52 6.59
C VAL A 134 -8.89 -21.59 5.08
N TYR A 135 -7.83 -21.23 4.38
CA TYR A 135 -7.73 -21.36 2.92
C TYR A 135 -6.44 -22.07 2.56
N GLU A 136 -6.53 -23.06 1.70
CA GLU A 136 -5.36 -23.62 1.02
C GLU A 136 -5.01 -22.72 -0.16
N LEU A 137 -3.75 -22.34 -0.26
CA LEU A 137 -3.24 -21.49 -1.32
C LEU A 137 -2.59 -22.35 -2.40
N VAL A 138 -3.04 -22.18 -3.62
CA VAL A 138 -2.55 -22.91 -4.80
C VAL A 138 -2.07 -21.89 -5.83
N ALA A 139 -0.81 -22.01 -6.26
CA ALA A 139 -0.32 -21.19 -7.35
C ALA A 139 -0.83 -21.76 -8.69
N ASP A 140 -1.47 -20.90 -9.48
CA ASP A 140 -1.90 -21.19 -10.83
C ASP A 140 -0.77 -20.77 -11.80
N GLY A 141 0.26 -21.62 -11.87
CA GLY A 141 1.45 -21.33 -12.66
C GLY A 141 2.49 -20.44 -11.93
N LYS A 142 3.08 -19.48 -12.64
CA LYS A 142 4.10 -18.57 -12.10
C LYS A 142 3.44 -17.43 -11.31
N ILE A 143 3.88 -17.26 -10.06
CA ILE A 143 3.48 -16.11 -9.25
C ILE A 143 4.05 -14.83 -9.89
N THR A 144 3.17 -13.88 -10.19
CA THR A 144 3.52 -12.59 -10.80
C THR A 144 3.24 -11.45 -9.84
N ILE A 145 4.05 -10.41 -9.93
CA ILE A 145 3.79 -9.16 -9.19
C ILE A 145 3.04 -8.23 -10.15
N PRO A 146 1.73 -7.97 -9.92
CA PRO A 146 0.95 -7.12 -10.80
C PRO A 146 1.41 -5.66 -10.72
N ASP A 147 1.21 -4.91 -11.80
CA ASP A 147 1.67 -3.51 -11.90
C ASP A 147 1.07 -2.60 -10.83
N GLN A 148 -0.16 -2.88 -10.37
CA GLN A 148 -0.81 -2.18 -9.27
C GLN A 148 -0.05 -2.28 -7.93
N ALA A 149 0.78 -3.33 -7.75
CA ALA A 149 1.64 -3.48 -6.57
C ALA A 149 2.91 -2.64 -6.67
N ARG A 150 3.36 -2.36 -7.88
CA ARG A 150 4.57 -1.57 -8.12
C ARG A 150 4.30 -0.11 -7.76
N LYS A 151 5.32 0.60 -7.31
CA LYS A 151 5.22 2.06 -7.31
C LYS A 151 4.94 2.45 -8.76
N PRO A 152 3.93 3.30 -9.02
CA PRO A 152 3.91 3.93 -10.32
C PRO A 152 5.33 4.45 -10.54
N LYS A 153 5.92 4.14 -11.70
CA LYS A 153 7.13 4.86 -12.12
C LYS A 153 6.65 6.31 -12.11
N GLN A 154 6.97 7.05 -11.05
CA GLN A 154 6.86 8.49 -11.16
C GLN A 154 7.64 8.81 -12.42
N PRO A 155 7.05 9.51 -13.39
CA PRO A 155 7.83 10.04 -14.48
C PRO A 155 9.00 10.74 -13.80
N ALA A 156 10.18 10.13 -13.96
CA ALA A 156 11.32 10.46 -13.16
C ALA A 156 11.59 11.94 -13.35
N ASN A 157 11.47 12.72 -12.30
CA ASN A 157 11.89 14.12 -12.20
C ASN A 157 11.24 15.17 -13.13
N GLN A 158 10.35 14.83 -14.08
CA GLN A 158 9.79 15.85 -14.96
C GLN A 158 9.01 16.92 -14.17
N HIS A 159 8.07 16.50 -13.32
CA HIS A 159 7.30 17.45 -12.51
C HIS A 159 8.18 18.17 -11.49
N ARG A 160 9.13 17.48 -10.85
CA ARG A 160 10.03 18.11 -9.88
C ARG A 160 10.96 19.13 -10.56
N SER A 161 11.54 18.77 -11.70
CA SER A 161 12.38 19.66 -12.49
C SER A 161 11.58 20.87 -13.00
N TYR A 162 10.35 20.65 -13.46
CA TYR A 162 9.43 21.69 -13.87
C TYR A 162 9.04 22.60 -12.68
N ILE A 163 8.62 22.04 -11.57
CA ILE A 163 8.31 22.78 -10.34
C ILE A 163 9.49 23.62 -9.87
N ASP A 164 10.71 23.05 -9.84
CA ASP A 164 11.93 23.78 -9.44
C ASP A 164 12.28 24.88 -10.45
N LYS A 165 11.99 24.69 -11.73
CA LYS A 165 12.14 25.72 -12.78
C LYS A 165 11.15 26.88 -12.57
N MET A 166 9.87 26.56 -12.33
CA MET A 166 8.81 27.53 -12.12
C MET A 166 9.03 28.37 -10.86
N LYS A 167 9.45 27.73 -9.76
CA LYS A 167 9.85 28.43 -8.53
C LYS A 167 10.97 29.45 -8.77
N ARG A 168 11.97 29.09 -9.56
CA ARG A 168 13.09 29.99 -9.88
C ARG A 168 12.73 31.11 -10.84
N LYS A 169 11.89 30.82 -11.86
CA LYS A 169 11.52 31.79 -12.88
C LYS A 169 10.52 32.81 -12.36
N TYR A 170 9.50 32.37 -11.61
CA TYR A 170 8.36 33.18 -11.21
C TYR A 170 8.28 33.46 -9.71
N GLY A 171 9.15 32.87 -8.91
CA GLY A 171 9.10 33.03 -7.44
C GLY A 171 7.95 32.28 -6.76
N PHE A 172 7.35 31.30 -7.43
CA PHE A 172 6.28 30.49 -6.82
C PHE A 172 6.75 29.74 -5.58
N THR A 173 5.87 29.61 -4.60
CA THR A 173 6.13 28.82 -3.39
C THR A 173 5.18 27.62 -3.26
N VAL A 174 5.60 26.62 -2.51
CA VAL A 174 4.78 25.44 -2.21
C VAL A 174 4.88 25.20 -0.72
N GLN A 175 3.75 25.31 -0.03
CA GLN A 175 3.64 25.02 1.38
C GLN A 175 2.92 23.68 1.58
N TYR A 176 3.42 22.84 2.51
CA TYR A 176 2.77 21.59 2.85
C TYR A 176 1.96 21.73 4.13
N GLU A 177 0.67 21.53 4.03
CA GLU A 177 -0.22 21.55 5.17
C GLU A 177 -0.43 20.13 5.73
N ARG A 178 0.02 19.91 6.96
CA ARG A 178 -0.02 18.60 7.63
C ARG A 178 -1.45 18.13 7.95
N TRP A 179 -2.36 19.05 8.22
CA TRP A 179 -3.74 18.75 8.58
C TRP A 179 -4.47 17.99 7.49
N ASN A 180 -4.47 18.56 6.29
CA ASN A 180 -5.20 18.07 5.13
C ASN A 180 -4.34 17.14 4.27
N GLN A 181 -3.02 17.05 4.56
CA GLN A 181 -2.03 16.37 3.72
C GLN A 181 -2.02 16.92 2.29
N THR A 182 -2.18 18.23 2.15
CA THR A 182 -2.25 18.95 0.88
C THR A 182 -1.06 19.88 0.70
N TYR A 183 -0.80 20.27 -0.53
CA TYR A 183 0.17 21.29 -0.89
C TYR A 183 -0.57 22.53 -1.34
N TRP A 184 -0.17 23.68 -0.83
CA TRP A 184 -0.65 24.98 -1.27
C TRP A 184 0.41 25.60 -2.15
N VAL A 185 -0.04 26.11 -3.31
CA VAL A 185 0.81 26.81 -4.26
C VAL A 185 0.47 28.29 -4.17
N GLU A 186 1.50 29.12 -4.03
CA GLU A 186 1.34 30.57 -3.90
C GLU A 186 2.19 31.28 -4.94
N MET A 187 1.65 32.32 -5.51
CA MET A 187 2.36 33.28 -6.36
C MET A 187 3.09 34.32 -5.49
N PRO A 188 4.06 35.06 -6.04
CA PRO A 188 4.56 36.25 -5.40
C PRO A 188 3.41 37.25 -5.12
N ARG A 189 3.49 37.96 -4.00
CA ARG A 189 2.41 38.83 -3.51
C ARG A 189 1.93 39.86 -4.55
N HIS A 190 2.85 40.46 -5.31
CA HIS A 190 2.48 41.42 -6.36
C HIS A 190 1.63 40.82 -7.47
N ALA A 191 1.87 39.54 -7.82
CA ALA A 191 1.07 38.83 -8.81
C ALA A 191 -0.26 38.33 -8.23
N GLU A 192 -0.30 38.00 -6.97
CA GLU A 192 -1.51 37.61 -6.24
C GLU A 192 -2.48 38.79 -6.12
N ASP A 193 -1.97 40.00 -5.81
CA ASP A 193 -2.76 41.23 -5.76
C ASP A 193 -3.33 41.56 -7.12
N LEU A 194 -2.53 41.47 -8.23
CA LEU A 194 -2.99 41.71 -9.58
C LEU A 194 -4.01 40.66 -10.04
N ALA A 195 -3.83 39.40 -9.73
CA ALA A 195 -4.78 38.34 -10.05
C ALA A 195 -6.15 38.58 -9.37
N TRP A 196 -6.13 39.08 -8.15
CA TRP A 196 -7.34 39.47 -7.43
C TRP A 196 -8.05 40.65 -8.11
N ASP A 197 -7.31 41.70 -8.48
CA ASP A 197 -7.84 42.88 -9.11
C ASP A 197 -8.41 42.60 -10.54
N THR A 198 -7.83 41.64 -11.22
CA THR A 198 -8.29 41.21 -12.57
C THR A 198 -9.37 40.11 -12.54
N GLY A 199 -9.77 39.67 -11.35
CA GLY A 199 -10.82 38.64 -11.19
C GLY A 199 -10.35 37.21 -11.50
N HIS A 200 -9.05 36.98 -11.65
CA HIS A 200 -8.47 35.65 -11.82
C HIS A 200 -8.30 34.96 -10.49
N HIS A 201 -9.28 34.19 -10.07
CA HIS A 201 -9.19 33.41 -8.82
C HIS A 201 -8.34 32.16 -9.03
N LEU A 202 -7.01 32.32 -8.99
CA LEU A 202 -6.05 31.21 -9.12
C LEU A 202 -5.86 30.40 -7.84
N ARG A 203 -6.50 30.82 -6.75
CA ARG A 203 -6.48 30.14 -5.46
C ARG A 203 -7.63 29.14 -5.39
N ASP A 204 -7.33 27.85 -5.39
CA ASP A 204 -8.34 26.81 -5.18
C ASP A 204 -8.74 26.73 -3.70
N GLU A 205 -10.01 26.46 -3.45
CA GLU A 205 -10.51 26.09 -2.13
C GLU A 205 -9.94 24.75 -1.62
N HIS A 206 -9.38 23.95 -2.54
CA HIS A 206 -8.84 22.63 -2.27
C HIS A 206 -7.36 22.56 -2.67
N GLY A 207 -6.45 22.40 -1.71
CA GLY A 207 -5.01 22.26 -1.99
C GLY A 207 -4.69 21.07 -2.91
N CYS A 208 -3.50 21.11 -3.51
CA CYS A 208 -2.99 20.03 -4.37
C CYS A 208 -2.60 18.79 -3.55
N TYR A 209 -2.90 17.60 -4.06
CA TYR A 209 -2.60 16.32 -3.39
C TYR A 209 -1.43 15.56 -4.02
N SER A 210 -0.97 15.99 -5.19
CA SER A 210 0.10 15.34 -5.95
C SER A 210 1.06 16.34 -6.58
N GLN A 211 2.25 15.89 -6.96
CA GLN A 211 3.20 16.73 -7.72
C GLN A 211 2.69 17.06 -9.12
N GLY A 212 1.82 16.23 -9.71
CA GLY A 212 1.14 16.52 -10.96
C GLY A 212 0.23 17.72 -10.82
N GLU A 213 -0.67 17.71 -9.83
CA GLU A 213 -1.58 18.84 -9.55
C GLU A 213 -0.83 20.13 -9.22
N ILE A 214 0.33 20.05 -8.53
CA ILE A 214 1.20 21.21 -8.32
C ILE A 214 1.77 21.71 -9.65
N ALA A 215 2.17 20.83 -10.56
CA ALA A 215 2.71 21.20 -11.85
C ALA A 215 1.66 21.86 -12.74
N ASP A 216 0.46 21.28 -12.80
CA ASP A 216 -0.69 21.84 -13.54
C ASP A 216 -1.08 23.23 -13.01
N ARG A 217 -1.00 23.40 -11.69
CA ARG A 217 -1.26 24.68 -11.06
C ARG A 217 -0.18 25.72 -11.39
N PHE A 218 1.08 25.31 -11.38
CA PHE A 218 2.16 26.20 -11.80
C PHE A 218 2.06 26.59 -13.26
N GLU A 219 1.56 25.72 -14.12
CA GLU A 219 1.34 26.02 -15.52
C GLU A 219 0.30 27.14 -15.67
N ALA A 220 -0.87 27.00 -15.04
CA ALA A 220 -1.91 28.04 -15.06
C ALA A 220 -1.44 29.38 -14.47
N MET A 221 -0.68 29.32 -13.36
CA MET A 221 -0.09 30.53 -12.76
C MET A 221 0.99 31.17 -13.65
N ALA A 222 1.77 30.37 -14.37
CA ALA A 222 2.79 30.85 -15.26
C ALA A 222 2.18 31.54 -16.49
N GLU A 223 1.10 30.99 -17.06
CA GLU A 223 0.35 31.61 -18.13
C GLU A 223 -0.16 33.00 -17.71
N PHE A 224 -0.76 33.09 -16.51
CA PHE A 224 -1.18 34.37 -15.96
C PHE A 224 -0.03 35.35 -15.78
N MET A 225 1.11 34.91 -15.21
CA MET A 225 2.29 35.77 -15.02
C MET A 225 2.85 36.27 -16.34
N GLU A 226 2.87 35.44 -17.40
CA GLU A 226 3.35 35.84 -18.72
C GLU A 226 2.39 36.82 -19.39
N GLU A 227 1.08 36.64 -19.22
CA GLU A 227 0.08 37.50 -19.82
C GLU A 227 -0.05 38.88 -19.13
N TYR A 228 0.00 38.91 -17.80
CA TYR A 228 -0.34 40.10 -17.03
C TYR A 228 0.80 40.77 -16.27
N CYS A 229 1.90 40.05 -16.00
CA CYS A 229 2.95 40.56 -15.13
C CYS A 229 4.31 40.78 -15.82
N MET A 230 4.53 40.26 -17.04
CA MET A 230 5.82 40.30 -17.71
C MET A 230 5.87 41.11 -18.99
N GLU A 231 4.78 41.78 -19.40
CA GLU A 231 4.79 42.69 -20.58
C GLU A 231 5.56 43.99 -20.35
N ASP A 232 5.93 44.34 -19.11
CA ASP A 232 6.61 45.61 -18.77
C ASP A 232 8.09 45.41 -18.27
N ALA A 233 8.77 44.30 -18.56
CA ALA A 233 10.11 44.06 -18.11
C ALA A 233 11.20 44.07 -19.20
#